data_547f2df758be4f3450d5b54af2373ce4
#
_entry.id   547f2df758be4f3450d5b54af2373ce4
#
_cell.length_a   1.000
_cell.length_b   1.000
_cell.length_c   1.000
_cell.angle_alpha   90.00
_cell.angle_beta   90.00
_cell.angle_gamma   90.00
#
_symmetry.space_group_name_H-M   'P 1'
#
loop_
_entity.id
_entity.type
_entity.pdbx_description
1 polymer ?
#
loop_
_entity_poly.entity_id
_entity_poly.type
_entity_poly.pdbx_seq_one_letter_code
_entity_poly.pdbx_strand_id
1 'polypeptide(L)'
;MTRKQKLDAIQAETFDLVIVGGGVSGAGVFFEASKKGYKTLLIEKGDFSSGTSSKSAKLVHGGLRYLQFFYFKLVRESLIERNYLLETYPHIVKPIEFVYPLYQSSIKFRLGMIFYQMIGRHNLLSKYSFFNKKKTLKKLDAINHQNLKGGFSYYDGITNDSRLTTEIILEAKEYINATALNYFELVSSTQTDSYYSLNCFDHLTNNSVEIKTKYVVNCGGPWTDKILHCLVQDSQKFMAPSKGIHLVFSQDKIPVKSAYAFSSYANDKRMFYAVPWEYNSVIIGVTDTEYDGDLDNIEINQNDIDYVLHGINSFFPDLNVTEDDILSEFVGLRPLFKEEISSQDKTRDFKVWWSNSRVISLAGGKLTTFRAMAKTLISKLENKIEKCPAEKMNHPDTNTMIPESLDSDMVNHIKNKYGNKSFYLFNLIYHNPELGTWLDKEFQILNAEVAFFAKYQDCFYIDDILNRRLALGYVLKKHPKNKMIKDKIAQILNQYTELVNNEK
;
A
#
# COMPACT_ATOMS: atom_id res chain seq x y z
N MET A 1 7.78 22.71 12.70
CA MET A 1 6.49 23.15 13.30
C MET A 1 5.99 22.04 14.20
N THR A 2 5.59 22.36 15.43
CA THR A 2 4.95 21.39 16.34
C THR A 2 3.55 21.00 15.82
N ARG A 3 2.98 19.88 16.34
CA ARG A 3 1.61 19.47 15.96
C ARG A 3 0.60 20.60 16.17
N LYS A 4 0.68 21.27 17.33
CA LYS A 4 -0.18 22.42 17.65
C LYS A 4 -0.06 23.54 16.63
N GLN A 5 1.17 23.96 16.28
CA GLN A 5 1.39 24.99 15.27
C GLN A 5 0.84 24.60 13.89
N LYS A 6 0.92 23.30 13.53
CA LYS A 6 0.29 22.80 12.29
C LYS A 6 -1.24 22.92 12.36
N LEU A 7 -1.86 22.57 13.50
CA LEU A 7 -3.31 22.69 13.69
C LEU A 7 -3.77 24.15 13.64
N ASP A 8 -3.07 25.05 14.31
CA ASP A 8 -3.38 26.47 14.30
C ASP A 8 -3.28 27.06 12.87
N ALA A 9 -2.26 26.65 12.11
CA ALA A 9 -2.06 27.09 10.72
C ALA A 9 -3.20 26.63 9.80
N ILE A 10 -3.57 25.33 9.83
CA ILE A 10 -4.64 24.81 8.97
C ILE A 10 -6.02 25.36 9.30
N GLN A 11 -6.28 25.72 10.57
CA GLN A 11 -7.54 26.33 11.01
C GLN A 11 -7.70 27.75 10.48
N ALA A 12 -6.60 28.48 10.33
CA ALA A 12 -6.58 29.85 9.81
C ALA A 12 -6.79 29.93 8.28
N GLU A 13 -6.74 28.79 7.58
CA GLU A 13 -6.71 28.75 6.13
C GLU A 13 -8.00 28.18 5.52
N THR A 14 -8.24 28.52 4.24
CA THR A 14 -9.25 27.86 3.42
C THR A 14 -8.55 27.06 2.33
N PHE A 15 -8.83 25.77 2.28
CA PHE A 15 -8.27 24.86 1.30
C PHE A 15 -9.11 24.84 0.01
N ASP A 16 -8.45 24.58 -1.12
CA ASP A 16 -9.17 24.25 -2.37
C ASP A 16 -9.78 22.86 -2.26
N LEU A 17 -8.99 21.92 -1.69
CA LEU A 17 -9.38 20.51 -1.51
C LEU A 17 -9.00 20.00 -0.12
N VAL A 18 -9.95 19.35 0.56
CA VAL A 18 -9.65 18.44 1.66
C VAL A 18 -9.91 17.01 1.18
N ILE A 19 -8.89 16.15 1.29
CA ILE A 19 -8.92 14.76 0.89
C ILE A 19 -9.02 13.92 2.15
N VAL A 20 -10.10 13.13 2.27
CA VAL A 20 -10.38 12.29 3.43
C VAL A 20 -10.00 10.85 3.11
N GLY A 21 -8.98 10.32 3.80
CA GLY A 21 -8.43 8.97 3.66
C GLY A 21 -7.01 8.94 3.12
N GLY A 22 -6.05 8.53 3.94
CA GLY A 22 -4.60 8.45 3.68
C GLY A 22 -4.14 7.11 3.11
N GLY A 23 -5.02 6.35 2.46
CA GLY A 23 -4.66 5.18 1.65
C GLY A 23 -4.11 5.57 0.28
N VAL A 24 -3.75 4.57 -0.56
CA VAL A 24 -3.11 4.81 -1.87
C VAL A 24 -3.94 5.68 -2.81
N SER A 25 -5.29 5.59 -2.74
CA SER A 25 -6.19 6.44 -3.54
C SER A 25 -6.08 7.90 -3.13
N GLY A 26 -6.17 8.19 -1.82
CA GLY A 26 -6.00 9.55 -1.31
C GLY A 26 -4.60 10.09 -1.52
N ALA A 27 -3.56 9.28 -1.32
CA ALA A 27 -2.17 9.63 -1.60
C ALA A 27 -1.99 10.06 -3.07
N GLY A 28 -2.55 9.29 -4.01
CA GLY A 28 -2.50 9.61 -5.43
C GLY A 28 -3.24 10.90 -5.77
N VAL A 29 -4.45 11.10 -5.23
CA VAL A 29 -5.21 12.35 -5.43
C VAL A 29 -4.48 13.54 -4.82
N PHE A 30 -3.91 13.39 -3.62
CA PHE A 30 -3.12 14.40 -2.95
C PHE A 30 -1.91 14.84 -3.78
N PHE A 31 -1.17 13.87 -4.32
CA PHE A 31 -0.03 14.14 -5.18
C PHE A 31 -0.44 14.87 -6.48
N GLU A 32 -1.44 14.37 -7.21
CA GLU A 32 -1.86 14.98 -8.47
C GLU A 32 -2.49 16.37 -8.25
N ALA A 33 -3.22 16.59 -7.15
CA ALA A 33 -3.78 17.90 -6.79
C ALA A 33 -2.68 18.92 -6.43
N SER A 34 -1.71 18.52 -5.58
CA SER A 34 -0.58 19.37 -5.19
C SER A 34 0.27 19.78 -6.39
N LYS A 35 0.51 18.82 -7.30
CA LYS A 35 1.21 19.05 -8.57
C LYS A 35 0.48 20.02 -9.51
N LYS A 36 -0.84 20.19 -9.37
CA LYS A 36 -1.64 21.18 -10.11
C LYS A 36 -1.64 22.57 -9.45
N GLY A 37 -1.01 22.71 -8.29
CA GLY A 37 -0.96 23.95 -7.54
C GLY A 37 -2.16 24.18 -6.63
N TYR A 38 -3.07 23.20 -6.47
CA TYR A 38 -4.20 23.34 -5.55
C TYR A 38 -3.72 23.32 -4.10
N LYS A 39 -4.30 24.19 -3.28
CA LYS A 39 -4.04 24.18 -1.84
C LYS A 39 -4.78 23.00 -1.21
N THR A 40 -4.02 21.97 -0.84
CA THR A 40 -4.56 20.68 -0.45
C THR A 40 -4.26 20.30 0.99
N LEU A 41 -5.24 19.70 1.65
CA LEU A 41 -5.06 19.03 2.94
C LEU A 41 -5.49 17.57 2.81
N LEU A 42 -4.59 16.64 3.12
CA LEU A 42 -4.90 15.21 3.28
C LEU A 42 -5.10 14.91 4.76
N ILE A 43 -6.24 14.29 5.11
CA ILE A 43 -6.52 13.85 6.48
C ILE A 43 -6.76 12.34 6.53
N GLU A 44 -6.24 11.69 7.58
CA GLU A 44 -6.36 10.26 7.84
C GLU A 44 -6.62 10.02 9.33
N LYS A 45 -7.65 9.24 9.68
CA LYS A 45 -8.03 8.96 11.07
C LYS A 45 -7.02 8.13 11.85
N GLY A 46 -6.30 7.25 11.17
CA GLY A 46 -5.20 6.47 11.75
C GLY A 46 -3.85 6.92 11.19
N ASP A 47 -2.87 6.01 11.16
CA ASP A 47 -1.64 6.27 10.42
C ASP A 47 -1.89 6.15 8.90
N PHE A 48 -1.08 6.86 8.11
CA PHE A 48 -1.13 6.73 6.65
C PHE A 48 -0.95 5.27 6.22
N SER A 49 -1.76 4.83 5.26
CA SER A 49 -1.79 3.46 4.78
C SER A 49 -2.32 2.41 5.79
N SER A 50 -2.89 2.79 6.94
CA SER A 50 -3.34 1.84 7.97
C SER A 50 -4.46 0.90 7.52
N GLY A 51 -5.29 1.31 6.57
CA GLY A 51 -6.36 0.50 5.99
C GLY A 51 -5.88 -0.52 4.95
N THR A 52 -6.65 -0.69 3.87
CA THR A 52 -6.41 -1.67 2.79
C THR A 52 -5.03 -1.53 2.14
N SER A 53 -4.46 -0.32 2.12
CA SER A 53 -3.20 -0.01 1.43
C SER A 53 -1.95 -0.59 2.09
N SER A 54 -2.04 -1.16 3.30
CA SER A 54 -0.98 -1.98 3.92
C SER A 54 -1.33 -3.47 3.99
N LYS A 55 -2.50 -3.86 3.50
CA LYS A 55 -3.07 -5.21 3.64
C LYS A 55 -3.30 -5.90 2.29
N SER A 56 -2.58 -5.46 1.24
CA SER A 56 -2.64 -6.07 -0.09
C SER A 56 -1.76 -7.33 -0.18
N ALA A 57 -1.84 -8.04 -1.31
CA ALA A 57 -0.94 -9.15 -1.62
C ALA A 57 0.49 -8.69 -1.99
N LYS A 58 0.86 -7.43 -1.74
CA LYS A 58 2.17 -6.82 -2.02
C LYS A 58 2.58 -6.83 -3.50
N LEU A 59 1.61 -6.89 -4.40
CA LEU A 59 1.83 -7.04 -5.83
C LEU A 59 1.37 -5.82 -6.63
N VAL A 60 2.19 -5.43 -7.58
CA VAL A 60 1.89 -4.47 -8.64
C VAL A 60 1.84 -5.24 -9.94
N HIS A 61 0.62 -5.56 -10.41
CA HIS A 61 0.43 -6.56 -11.44
C HIS A 61 -0.37 -6.05 -12.65
N GLY A 62 -0.07 -6.57 -13.84
CA GLY A 62 -0.76 -6.26 -15.09
C GLY A 62 -2.16 -6.87 -15.23
N GLY A 63 -2.60 -7.68 -14.25
CA GLY A 63 -3.96 -8.19 -14.20
C GLY A 63 -4.23 -9.32 -15.19
N LEU A 64 -3.31 -10.25 -15.38
CA LEU A 64 -3.43 -11.39 -16.30
C LEU A 64 -4.78 -12.15 -16.15
N ARG A 65 -5.29 -12.32 -14.93
CA ARG A 65 -6.59 -12.96 -14.66
C ARG A 65 -7.76 -12.29 -15.36
N TYR A 66 -7.72 -10.97 -15.57
CA TYR A 66 -8.82 -10.22 -16.20
C TYR A 66 -8.96 -10.47 -17.70
N LEU A 67 -7.95 -11.06 -18.36
CA LEU A 67 -8.07 -11.52 -19.73
C LEU A 67 -9.13 -12.61 -19.89
N GLN A 68 -9.35 -13.44 -18.88
CA GLN A 68 -10.40 -14.48 -18.90
C GLN A 68 -11.80 -13.88 -18.99
N PHE A 69 -11.96 -12.61 -18.57
CA PHE A 69 -13.23 -11.86 -18.60
C PHE A 69 -13.26 -10.81 -19.71
N PHE A 70 -12.28 -10.83 -20.63
CA PHE A 70 -12.16 -9.88 -21.74
C PHE A 70 -12.03 -8.40 -21.35
N TYR A 71 -11.55 -8.08 -20.15
CA TYR A 71 -11.34 -6.71 -19.68
C TYR A 71 -10.01 -6.12 -20.20
N PHE A 72 -9.87 -6.02 -21.53
CA PHE A 72 -8.63 -5.61 -22.19
C PHE A 72 -8.14 -4.21 -21.82
N LYS A 73 -9.06 -3.27 -21.68
CA LYS A 73 -8.75 -1.89 -21.27
C LYS A 73 -8.11 -1.85 -19.90
N LEU A 74 -8.69 -2.60 -18.93
CA LEU A 74 -8.18 -2.69 -17.56
C LEU A 74 -6.79 -3.35 -17.51
N VAL A 75 -6.56 -4.37 -18.34
CA VAL A 75 -5.23 -5.02 -18.44
C VAL A 75 -4.21 -4.04 -19.02
N ARG A 76 -4.54 -3.34 -20.09
CA ARG A 76 -3.63 -2.35 -20.70
C ARG A 76 -3.28 -1.22 -19.74
N GLU A 77 -4.26 -0.67 -19.03
CA GLU A 77 -4.05 0.35 -18.02
C GLU A 77 -3.16 -0.17 -16.88
N SER A 78 -3.46 -1.38 -16.35
CA SER A 78 -2.65 -1.99 -15.30
C SER A 78 -1.19 -2.21 -15.72
N LEU A 79 -0.93 -2.59 -16.98
CA LEU A 79 0.43 -2.75 -17.51
C LEU A 79 1.18 -1.42 -17.62
N ILE A 80 0.52 -0.36 -18.06
CA ILE A 80 1.09 0.99 -18.14
C ILE A 80 1.45 1.50 -16.74
N GLU A 81 0.52 1.39 -15.80
CA GLU A 81 0.72 1.86 -14.43
C GLU A 81 1.78 1.02 -13.68
N ARG A 82 1.82 -0.30 -13.89
CA ARG A 82 2.89 -1.16 -13.35
C ARG A 82 4.27 -0.69 -13.80
N ASN A 83 4.45 -0.43 -15.09
CA ASN A 83 5.73 0.01 -15.63
C ASN A 83 6.13 1.37 -15.10
N TYR A 84 5.17 2.31 -15.04
CA TYR A 84 5.40 3.60 -14.41
C TYR A 84 5.94 3.43 -12.97
N LEU A 85 5.36 2.52 -12.18
CA LEU A 85 5.79 2.30 -10.81
C LEU A 85 7.20 1.69 -10.72
N LEU A 86 7.54 0.74 -11.60
CA LEU A 86 8.87 0.14 -11.67
C LEU A 86 9.96 1.15 -12.06
N GLU A 87 9.63 2.10 -12.94
CA GLU A 87 10.54 3.15 -13.41
C GLU A 87 10.68 4.29 -12.40
N THR A 88 9.56 4.68 -11.75
CA THR A 88 9.52 5.84 -10.85
C THR A 88 10.00 5.50 -9.44
N TYR A 89 9.67 4.29 -8.94
CA TYR A 89 9.97 3.84 -7.59
C TYR A 89 10.81 2.54 -7.57
N PRO A 90 11.95 2.44 -8.28
CA PRO A 90 12.73 1.19 -8.40
C PRO A 90 13.29 0.70 -7.05
N HIS A 91 13.38 1.55 -6.06
CA HIS A 91 13.80 1.23 -4.71
C HIS A 91 12.68 0.58 -3.85
N ILE A 92 11.41 0.71 -4.26
CA ILE A 92 10.24 0.15 -3.56
C ILE A 92 9.54 -0.92 -4.41
N VAL A 93 9.43 -0.69 -5.72
CA VAL A 93 8.75 -1.59 -6.66
C VAL A 93 9.80 -2.33 -7.49
N LYS A 94 9.85 -3.65 -7.34
CA LYS A 94 10.86 -4.49 -8.01
C LYS A 94 10.20 -5.53 -8.90
N PRO A 95 10.83 -5.93 -10.03
CA PRO A 95 10.32 -7.02 -10.83
C PRO A 95 10.43 -8.36 -10.07
N ILE A 96 9.40 -9.19 -10.19
CA ILE A 96 9.37 -10.55 -9.65
C ILE A 96 8.90 -11.54 -10.70
N GLU A 97 9.58 -12.70 -10.81
CA GLU A 97 9.13 -13.81 -11.64
C GLU A 97 7.95 -14.51 -10.97
N PHE A 98 6.86 -14.66 -11.69
CA PHE A 98 5.75 -15.54 -11.34
C PHE A 98 5.90 -16.87 -12.04
N VAL A 99 5.77 -17.97 -11.31
CA VAL A 99 5.76 -19.32 -11.85
C VAL A 99 4.40 -19.96 -11.56
N TYR A 100 3.75 -20.41 -12.62
CA TYR A 100 2.44 -21.05 -12.57
C TYR A 100 2.54 -22.50 -13.04
N PRO A 101 2.28 -23.50 -12.19
CA PRO A 101 2.24 -24.90 -12.59
C PRO A 101 0.95 -25.20 -13.36
N LEU A 102 1.07 -26.02 -14.40
CA LEU A 102 -0.04 -26.40 -15.27
C LEU A 102 -0.42 -27.87 -15.05
N TYR A 103 -1.59 -28.12 -14.51
CA TYR A 103 -2.18 -29.44 -14.30
C TYR A 103 -3.14 -29.86 -15.42
N GLN A 104 -3.56 -28.89 -16.25
CA GLN A 104 -4.46 -29.09 -17.39
C GLN A 104 -3.77 -28.68 -18.69
N SER A 105 -4.45 -28.90 -19.84
CA SER A 105 -3.93 -28.50 -21.14
C SER A 105 -3.59 -27.02 -21.22
N SER A 106 -2.39 -26.70 -21.75
CA SER A 106 -1.83 -25.35 -21.77
C SER A 106 -2.30 -24.47 -22.96
N ILE A 107 -3.12 -24.99 -23.89
CA ILE A 107 -3.45 -24.29 -25.15
C ILE A 107 -4.15 -22.95 -24.87
N LYS A 108 -5.17 -22.94 -24.02
CA LYS A 108 -5.89 -21.69 -23.65
C LYS A 108 -4.97 -20.68 -23.00
N PHE A 109 -4.09 -21.13 -22.11
CA PHE A 109 -3.10 -20.27 -21.46
C PHE A 109 -2.09 -19.71 -22.46
N ARG A 110 -1.61 -20.52 -23.43
CA ARG A 110 -0.69 -20.05 -24.48
C ARG A 110 -1.32 -18.93 -25.32
N LEU A 111 -2.55 -19.13 -25.77
CA LEU A 111 -3.28 -18.09 -26.51
C LEU A 111 -3.48 -16.82 -25.67
N GLY A 112 -3.87 -16.97 -24.41
CA GLY A 112 -4.01 -15.87 -23.46
C GLY A 112 -2.69 -15.08 -23.26
N MET A 113 -1.56 -15.77 -23.17
CA MET A 113 -0.24 -15.14 -23.01
C MET A 113 0.23 -14.42 -24.27
N ILE A 114 -0.03 -14.98 -25.46
CA ILE A 114 0.22 -14.29 -26.74
C ILE A 114 -0.59 -12.99 -26.79
N PHE A 115 -1.85 -13.05 -26.41
CA PHE A 115 -2.73 -11.89 -26.41
C PHE A 115 -2.30 -10.85 -25.35
N TYR A 116 -1.91 -11.29 -24.15
CA TYR A 116 -1.34 -10.45 -23.10
C TYR A 116 -0.09 -9.72 -23.59
N GLN A 117 0.77 -10.42 -24.32
CA GLN A 117 1.95 -9.86 -24.93
C GLN A 117 1.62 -8.82 -26.02
N MET A 118 0.60 -9.07 -26.84
CA MET A 118 0.13 -8.13 -27.86
C MET A 118 -0.41 -6.83 -27.24
N ILE A 119 -1.20 -6.93 -26.17
CA ILE A 119 -1.70 -5.76 -25.43
C ILE A 119 -0.54 -5.00 -24.75
N GLY A 120 0.41 -5.76 -24.19
CA GLY A 120 1.54 -5.20 -23.44
C GLY A 120 2.65 -4.59 -24.29
N ARG A 121 2.73 -4.88 -25.57
CA ARG A 121 3.77 -4.49 -26.58
C ARG A 121 5.06 -3.85 -26.08
N HIS A 122 4.99 -2.62 -25.53
CA HIS A 122 6.13 -1.87 -24.99
C HIS A 122 6.24 -1.90 -23.46
N ASN A 123 5.34 -2.65 -22.80
CA ASN A 123 5.16 -2.64 -21.35
C ASN A 123 5.43 -4.01 -20.73
N LEU A 124 6.24 -4.85 -21.36
CA LEU A 124 6.60 -6.16 -20.81
C LEU A 124 7.98 -6.10 -20.19
N LEU A 125 8.06 -6.55 -18.93
CA LEU A 125 9.32 -6.68 -18.19
C LEU A 125 10.23 -7.71 -18.82
N SER A 126 9.65 -8.79 -19.33
CA SER A 126 10.36 -9.84 -20.08
C SER A 126 9.37 -10.73 -20.84
N LYS A 127 9.91 -11.59 -21.69
CA LYS A 127 9.13 -12.61 -22.39
C LYS A 127 8.64 -13.65 -21.38
N TYR A 128 7.39 -14.12 -21.54
CA TYR A 128 6.91 -15.30 -20.84
C TYR A 128 7.64 -16.57 -21.36
N SER A 129 7.72 -17.60 -20.51
CA SER A 129 8.33 -18.86 -20.87
C SER A 129 7.43 -20.02 -20.48
N PHE A 130 7.32 -21.03 -21.38
CA PHE A 130 6.66 -22.30 -21.05
C PHE A 130 7.70 -23.38 -20.76
N PHE A 131 7.39 -24.21 -19.77
CA PHE A 131 8.26 -25.28 -19.30
C PHE A 131 7.57 -26.64 -19.41
N ASN A 132 8.34 -27.69 -19.73
CA ASN A 132 7.89 -29.05 -19.53
C ASN A 132 7.89 -29.43 -18.04
N LYS A 133 7.31 -30.60 -17.69
CA LYS A 133 7.21 -31.10 -16.32
C LYS A 133 8.56 -31.09 -15.60
N LYS A 134 9.64 -31.62 -16.20
CA LYS A 134 10.98 -31.69 -15.58
C LYS A 134 11.54 -30.31 -15.23
N LYS A 135 11.41 -29.33 -16.12
CA LYS A 135 11.88 -27.96 -15.88
C LYS A 135 11.00 -27.23 -14.87
N THR A 136 9.69 -27.52 -14.84
CA THR A 136 8.78 -26.96 -13.85
C THR A 136 9.14 -27.44 -12.45
N LEU A 137 9.35 -28.74 -12.25
CA LEU A 137 9.76 -29.30 -10.97
C LEU A 137 11.12 -28.78 -10.49
N LYS A 138 12.04 -28.45 -11.42
CA LYS A 138 13.32 -27.81 -11.05
C LYS A 138 13.15 -26.37 -10.54
N LYS A 139 12.11 -25.67 -11.01
CA LYS A 139 11.80 -24.30 -10.58
C LYS A 139 10.93 -24.23 -9.33
N LEU A 140 10.07 -25.24 -9.15
CA LEU A 140 9.09 -25.33 -8.08
C LEU A 140 9.36 -26.61 -7.30
N ASP A 141 10.31 -26.54 -6.36
CA ASP A 141 10.58 -27.64 -5.46
C ASP A 141 9.38 -27.88 -4.53
N ALA A 142 9.17 -29.10 -4.07
CA ALA A 142 8.16 -29.50 -3.09
C ALA A 142 6.67 -29.30 -3.50
N ILE A 143 6.36 -28.98 -4.75
CA ILE A 143 4.96 -28.88 -5.18
C ILE A 143 4.34 -30.26 -5.46
N ASN A 144 3.02 -30.33 -5.33
CA ASN A 144 2.28 -31.52 -5.77
C ASN A 144 2.53 -31.78 -7.27
N HIS A 145 3.11 -32.93 -7.59
CA HIS A 145 3.48 -33.32 -8.94
C HIS A 145 2.47 -34.27 -9.63
N GLN A 146 1.40 -34.67 -8.95
CA GLN A 146 0.32 -35.46 -9.53
C GLN A 146 -0.34 -34.66 -10.65
N ASN A 147 -0.49 -35.31 -11.81
CA ASN A 147 -1.07 -34.68 -13.01
C ASN A 147 -0.36 -33.42 -13.54
N LEU A 148 0.82 -33.06 -13.01
CA LEU A 148 1.59 -31.92 -13.50
C LEU A 148 2.03 -32.16 -14.95
N LYS A 149 1.64 -31.27 -15.87
CA LYS A 149 1.97 -31.33 -17.32
C LYS A 149 3.11 -30.38 -17.69
N GLY A 150 3.33 -29.34 -16.93
CA GLY A 150 4.33 -28.30 -17.18
C GLY A 150 4.06 -27.06 -16.38
N GLY A 151 4.62 -25.96 -16.81
CA GLY A 151 4.40 -24.65 -16.19
C GLY A 151 4.70 -23.52 -17.15
N PHE A 152 4.40 -22.31 -16.73
CA PHE A 152 4.86 -21.10 -17.41
C PHE A 152 5.31 -20.06 -16.40
N SER A 153 6.16 -19.13 -16.83
CA SER A 153 6.50 -17.96 -16.05
C SER A 153 6.30 -16.67 -16.82
N TYR A 154 6.06 -15.60 -16.09
CA TYR A 154 5.98 -14.21 -16.53
C TYR A 154 6.45 -13.29 -15.41
N TYR A 155 6.59 -12.00 -15.69
CA TYR A 155 7.04 -11.05 -14.69
C TYR A 155 5.95 -10.02 -14.37
N ASP A 156 5.82 -9.71 -13.10
CA ASP A 156 5.06 -8.58 -12.56
C ASP A 156 5.91 -7.83 -11.52
N GLY A 157 5.32 -6.88 -10.78
CA GLY A 157 6.01 -6.14 -9.73
C GLY A 157 5.66 -6.66 -8.33
N ILE A 158 6.66 -6.63 -7.44
CA ILE A 158 6.48 -6.76 -5.99
C ILE A 158 6.77 -5.41 -5.33
N THR A 159 6.03 -5.08 -4.28
CA THR A 159 6.19 -3.80 -3.58
C THR A 159 5.88 -3.92 -2.09
N ASN A 160 6.50 -3.08 -1.28
CA ASN A 160 5.96 -2.74 0.03
C ASN A 160 4.86 -1.68 -0.17
N ASP A 161 3.61 -2.10 -0.14
CA ASP A 161 2.43 -1.30 -0.46
C ASP A 161 2.27 -0.09 0.47
N SER A 162 2.58 -0.26 1.73
CA SER A 162 2.53 0.82 2.71
C SER A 162 3.63 1.85 2.47
N ARG A 163 4.87 1.42 2.22
CA ARG A 163 5.97 2.32 1.88
C ARG A 163 5.70 3.08 0.59
N LEU A 164 5.17 2.41 -0.43
CA LEU A 164 4.79 3.09 -1.68
C LEU A 164 3.77 4.20 -1.41
N THR A 165 2.74 3.91 -0.60
CA THR A 165 1.71 4.89 -0.26
C THR A 165 2.29 6.09 0.50
N THR A 166 3.13 5.84 1.50
CA THR A 166 3.74 6.92 2.31
C THR A 166 4.81 7.70 1.55
N GLU A 167 5.50 7.08 0.60
CA GLU A 167 6.42 7.76 -0.32
C GLU A 167 5.69 8.76 -1.22
N ILE A 168 4.53 8.38 -1.78
CA ILE A 168 3.69 9.27 -2.59
C ILE A 168 3.19 10.47 -1.76
N ILE A 169 2.81 10.24 -0.49
CA ILE A 169 2.41 11.33 0.42
C ILE A 169 3.59 12.25 0.71
N LEU A 170 4.78 11.70 0.96
CA LEU A 170 6.00 12.47 1.18
C LEU A 170 6.35 13.32 -0.04
N GLU A 171 6.26 12.76 -1.26
CA GLU A 171 6.47 13.52 -2.50
C GLU A 171 5.45 14.66 -2.69
N ALA A 172 4.20 14.43 -2.32
CA ALA A 172 3.18 15.47 -2.36
C ALA A 172 3.47 16.60 -1.35
N LYS A 173 3.95 16.25 -0.15
CA LYS A 173 4.38 17.21 0.89
C LYS A 173 5.58 18.07 0.48
N GLU A 174 6.31 17.72 -0.57
CA GLU A 174 7.36 18.56 -1.14
C GLU A 174 6.81 19.78 -1.93
N TYR A 175 5.50 19.82 -2.23
CA TYR A 175 4.85 21.01 -2.76
C TYR A 175 4.42 21.94 -1.62
N ILE A 176 4.69 23.25 -1.75
CA ILE A 176 4.48 24.26 -0.68
C ILE A 176 3.02 24.34 -0.26
N ASN A 177 2.10 24.09 -1.18
CA ASN A 177 0.65 24.16 -0.99
C ASN A 177 0.02 22.87 -0.46
N ALA A 178 0.82 21.88 -0.04
CA ALA A 178 0.38 20.55 0.35
C ALA A 178 0.63 20.28 1.85
N THR A 179 -0.44 19.97 2.58
CA THR A 179 -0.38 19.57 3.99
C THR A 179 -1.02 18.20 4.18
N ALA A 180 -0.44 17.34 5.00
CA ALA A 180 -1.01 16.05 5.36
C ALA A 180 -0.97 15.83 6.86
N LEU A 181 -2.06 15.29 7.42
CA LEU A 181 -2.20 14.96 8.84
C LEU A 181 -2.80 13.57 8.99
N ASN A 182 -2.09 12.70 9.66
CA ASN A 182 -2.58 11.41 10.15
C ASN A 182 -3.06 11.54 11.60
N TYR A 183 -3.77 10.55 12.12
CA TYR A 183 -4.45 10.61 13.42
C TYR A 183 -5.40 11.80 13.53
N PHE A 184 -5.98 12.21 12.40
CA PHE A 184 -6.85 13.35 12.28
C PHE A 184 -8.15 12.94 11.55
N GLU A 185 -9.23 12.83 12.31
CA GLU A 185 -10.49 12.20 11.87
C GLU A 185 -11.56 13.25 11.54
N LEU A 186 -12.23 13.09 10.39
CA LEU A 186 -13.45 13.81 10.09
C LEU A 186 -14.61 13.26 10.93
N VAL A 187 -15.21 14.12 11.77
CA VAL A 187 -16.32 13.74 12.65
C VAL A 187 -17.66 14.19 12.07
N SER A 188 -17.74 15.43 11.59
CA SER A 188 -18.97 16.00 11.02
C SER A 188 -18.63 17.13 10.07
N SER A 189 -19.63 17.59 9.32
CA SER A 189 -19.47 18.75 8.46
C SER A 189 -20.73 19.61 8.38
N THR A 190 -20.54 20.86 7.98
CA THR A 190 -21.61 21.78 7.62
C THR A 190 -21.30 22.40 6.27
N GLN A 191 -22.24 22.32 5.35
CA GLN A 191 -22.13 22.97 4.04
C GLN A 191 -22.71 24.37 4.11
N THR A 192 -21.96 25.35 3.61
CA THR A 192 -22.42 26.71 3.33
C THR A 192 -22.51 26.92 1.81
N ASP A 193 -22.97 28.08 1.38
CA ASP A 193 -23.03 28.41 -0.06
C ASP A 193 -21.63 28.48 -0.70
N SER A 194 -20.61 28.84 0.06
CA SER A 194 -19.25 29.11 -0.46
C SER A 194 -18.24 28.00 -0.17
N TYR A 195 -18.38 27.25 0.92
CA TYR A 195 -17.42 26.26 1.39
C TYR A 195 -18.07 25.17 2.26
N TYR A 196 -17.30 24.11 2.52
CA TYR A 196 -17.56 23.16 3.61
C TYR A 196 -16.75 23.56 4.85
N SER A 197 -17.40 23.54 6.01
CA SER A 197 -16.77 23.53 7.31
C SER A 197 -16.73 22.09 7.81
N LEU A 198 -15.54 21.53 7.98
CA LEU A 198 -15.29 20.19 8.46
C LEU A 198 -14.86 20.24 9.93
N ASN A 199 -15.61 19.59 10.80
CA ASN A 199 -15.23 19.39 12.18
C ASN A 199 -14.40 18.11 12.28
N CYS A 200 -13.11 18.27 12.59
CA CYS A 200 -12.15 17.17 12.67
C CYS A 200 -11.65 17.02 14.11
N PHE A 201 -11.32 15.79 14.50
CA PHE A 201 -10.75 15.46 15.79
C PHE A 201 -9.30 14.99 15.65
N ASP A 202 -8.39 15.62 16.36
CA ASP A 202 -6.97 15.25 16.42
C ASP A 202 -6.73 14.28 17.59
N HIS A 203 -6.51 13.02 17.28
CA HIS A 203 -6.28 11.96 18.27
C HIS A 203 -4.93 12.09 19.00
N LEU A 204 -3.99 12.89 18.49
CA LEU A 204 -2.69 13.09 19.12
C LEU A 204 -2.72 14.17 20.20
N THR A 205 -3.54 15.18 20.03
CA THR A 205 -3.67 16.29 20.99
C THR A 205 -5.03 16.32 21.73
N ASN A 206 -5.94 15.41 21.37
CA ASN A 206 -7.32 15.36 21.86
C ASN A 206 -8.12 16.65 21.66
N ASN A 207 -7.87 17.35 20.54
CA ASN A 207 -8.53 18.60 20.23
C ASN A 207 -9.43 18.46 18.99
N SER A 208 -10.56 19.19 19.01
CA SER A 208 -11.39 19.39 17.82
C SER A 208 -10.93 20.65 17.07
N VAL A 209 -10.87 20.54 15.74
CA VAL A 209 -10.40 21.60 14.85
C VAL A 209 -11.38 21.76 13.69
N GLU A 210 -11.77 22.98 13.40
CA GLU A 210 -12.62 23.32 12.26
C GLU A 210 -11.77 23.66 11.04
N ILE A 211 -12.03 23.01 9.89
CA ILE A 211 -11.31 23.20 8.63
C ILE A 211 -12.27 23.70 7.56
N LYS A 212 -11.88 24.73 6.83
CA LYS A 212 -12.65 25.28 5.71
C LYS A 212 -12.09 24.82 4.37
N THR A 213 -12.98 24.36 3.47
CA THR A 213 -12.55 23.90 2.13
C THR A 213 -13.61 24.16 1.07
N LYS A 214 -13.19 24.44 -0.18
CA LYS A 214 -14.09 24.61 -1.32
C LYS A 214 -14.69 23.28 -1.76
N TYR A 215 -13.88 22.18 -1.77
CA TYR A 215 -14.30 20.85 -2.17
C TYR A 215 -13.77 19.79 -1.21
N VAL A 216 -14.54 18.74 -1.04
CA VAL A 216 -14.14 17.54 -0.27
C VAL A 216 -14.01 16.37 -1.22
N VAL A 217 -12.90 15.65 -1.11
CA VAL A 217 -12.63 14.41 -1.85
C VAL A 217 -12.68 13.25 -0.86
N ASN A 218 -13.65 12.36 -1.03
CA ASN A 218 -13.75 11.15 -0.24
C ASN A 218 -12.96 10.01 -0.89
N CYS A 219 -11.86 9.61 -0.25
CA CYS A 219 -10.99 8.49 -0.60
C CYS A 219 -10.96 7.41 0.49
N GLY A 220 -12.04 7.23 1.23
CA GLY A 220 -12.13 6.35 2.40
C GLY A 220 -12.06 4.86 2.12
N GLY A 221 -11.95 4.41 0.86
CA GLY A 221 -11.91 2.99 0.52
C GLY A 221 -13.14 2.24 1.07
N PRO A 222 -12.98 1.22 1.94
CA PRO A 222 -14.11 0.53 2.58
C PRO A 222 -14.98 1.44 3.45
N TRP A 223 -14.43 2.52 4.00
CA TRP A 223 -15.12 3.50 4.86
C TRP A 223 -15.83 4.61 4.07
N THR A 224 -15.87 4.53 2.74
CA THR A 224 -16.49 5.57 1.88
C THR A 224 -17.89 5.95 2.33
N ASP A 225 -18.74 4.99 2.71
CA ASP A 225 -20.12 5.25 3.14
C ASP A 225 -20.18 5.97 4.50
N LYS A 226 -19.30 5.59 5.45
CA LYS A 226 -19.18 6.30 6.76
C LYS A 226 -18.80 7.78 6.56
N ILE A 227 -17.82 8.04 5.69
CA ILE A 227 -17.39 9.41 5.37
C ILE A 227 -18.48 10.18 4.65
N LEU A 228 -19.19 9.55 3.71
CA LEU A 228 -20.33 10.19 3.05
C LEU A 228 -21.43 10.60 4.03
N HIS A 229 -21.70 9.77 5.03
CA HIS A 229 -22.67 10.08 6.08
C HIS A 229 -22.28 11.34 6.90
N CYS A 230 -20.98 11.59 7.09
CA CYS A 230 -20.49 12.83 7.72
C CYS A 230 -20.59 14.06 6.82
N LEU A 231 -20.66 13.87 5.48
CA LEU A 231 -20.57 14.95 4.49
C LEU A 231 -21.91 15.29 3.82
N VAL A 232 -22.79 14.31 3.67
CA VAL A 232 -24.02 14.43 2.89
C VAL A 232 -25.16 13.75 3.65
N GLN A 233 -26.23 14.52 3.95
CA GLN A 233 -27.43 13.95 4.55
C GLN A 233 -28.07 12.92 3.62
N ASP A 234 -28.63 11.86 4.18
CA ASP A 234 -29.34 10.79 3.44
C ASP A 234 -28.49 10.10 2.35
N SER A 235 -27.17 9.98 2.59
CA SER A 235 -26.28 9.30 1.66
C SER A 235 -26.64 7.81 1.50
N GLN A 236 -26.69 7.33 0.24
CA GLN A 236 -26.92 5.92 -0.06
C GLN A 236 -25.70 5.06 0.29
N LYS A 237 -25.93 3.79 0.57
CA LYS A 237 -24.87 2.80 0.80
C LYS A 237 -24.35 2.24 -0.53
N PHE A 238 -23.11 2.52 -0.87
CA PHE A 238 -22.44 2.11 -2.11
C PHE A 238 -21.53 0.90 -1.94
N MET A 239 -20.96 0.70 -0.74
CA MET A 239 -19.90 -0.26 -0.51
C MET A 239 -20.42 -1.60 -0.03
N ALA A 240 -19.84 -2.68 -0.53
CA ALA A 240 -19.98 -4.06 -0.04
C ALA A 240 -18.58 -4.70 0.03
N PRO A 241 -17.83 -4.43 1.11
CA PRO A 241 -16.45 -4.89 1.24
C PRO A 241 -16.35 -6.41 1.25
N SER A 242 -15.19 -6.93 0.81
CA SER A 242 -14.85 -8.33 1.04
C SER A 242 -13.57 -8.47 1.85
N LYS A 243 -13.59 -9.41 2.80
CA LYS A 243 -12.47 -9.75 3.67
C LYS A 243 -11.49 -10.67 2.96
N GLY A 244 -10.19 -10.39 3.09
CA GLY A 244 -9.14 -11.27 2.63
C GLY A 244 -8.01 -11.34 3.63
N ILE A 245 -7.56 -12.57 3.97
CA ILE A 245 -6.44 -12.79 4.88
C ILE A 245 -5.20 -13.24 4.15
N HIS A 246 -4.05 -13.00 4.78
CA HIS A 246 -2.77 -13.56 4.39
C HIS A 246 -2.06 -14.07 5.63
N LEU A 247 -1.35 -15.19 5.47
CA LEU A 247 -0.48 -15.77 6.47
C LEU A 247 0.97 -15.57 6.06
N VAL A 248 1.84 -15.33 7.04
CA VAL A 248 3.27 -15.10 6.85
C VAL A 248 4.06 -16.25 7.46
N PHE A 249 5.01 -16.80 6.69
CA PHE A 249 5.86 -17.92 7.09
C PHE A 249 7.34 -17.59 6.87
N SER A 250 8.25 -18.36 7.48
CA SER A 250 9.66 -18.32 7.12
C SER A 250 9.90 -18.99 5.77
N GLN A 251 10.84 -18.43 4.96
CA GLN A 251 11.33 -19.13 3.75
C GLN A 251 12.06 -20.43 4.08
N ASP A 252 12.56 -20.60 5.29
CA ASP A 252 13.17 -21.86 5.74
C ASP A 252 12.12 -22.98 5.84
N LYS A 253 10.87 -22.65 6.17
CA LYS A 253 9.75 -23.62 6.18
C LYS A 253 9.14 -23.79 4.80
N ILE A 254 8.90 -22.70 4.07
CA ILE A 254 8.30 -22.72 2.73
C ILE A 254 9.28 -22.08 1.73
N PRO A 255 10.13 -22.86 1.05
CA PRO A 255 11.26 -22.36 0.26
C PRO A 255 10.82 -21.78 -1.09
N VAL A 256 10.17 -20.63 -1.08
CA VAL A 256 9.65 -19.94 -2.27
C VAL A 256 10.65 -18.89 -2.75
N LYS A 257 11.27 -19.10 -3.92
CA LYS A 257 12.27 -18.19 -4.53
C LYS A 257 11.67 -17.22 -5.54
N SER A 258 10.53 -17.55 -6.11
CA SER A 258 9.76 -16.74 -7.07
C SER A 258 8.33 -16.63 -6.56
N ALA A 259 7.51 -15.76 -7.09
CA ALA A 259 6.10 -15.74 -6.75
C ALA A 259 5.42 -16.96 -7.41
N TYR A 260 4.66 -17.73 -6.66
CA TYR A 260 3.87 -18.85 -7.16
C TYR A 260 2.39 -18.50 -7.14
N ALA A 261 1.69 -18.86 -8.21
CA ALA A 261 0.25 -18.76 -8.29
C ALA A 261 -0.34 -20.16 -8.50
N PHE A 262 -1.28 -20.56 -7.65
CA PHE A 262 -1.91 -21.88 -7.69
C PHE A 262 -3.39 -21.83 -7.33
N SER A 263 -4.16 -22.78 -7.80
CA SER A 263 -5.61 -22.83 -7.55
C SER A 263 -5.90 -23.34 -6.15
N SER A 264 -6.99 -22.82 -5.55
CA SER A 264 -7.55 -23.37 -4.32
C SER A 264 -7.91 -24.85 -4.48
N TYR A 265 -7.78 -25.60 -3.40
CA TYR A 265 -8.20 -26.99 -3.32
C TYR A 265 -9.73 -27.15 -3.32
N ALA A 266 -10.47 -26.12 -2.87
CA ALA A 266 -11.92 -26.15 -2.69
C ALA A 266 -12.73 -26.08 -4.00
N ASN A 267 -12.08 -26.11 -5.15
CA ASN A 267 -12.71 -25.98 -6.47
C ASN A 267 -13.57 -24.70 -6.66
N ASP A 268 -13.34 -23.69 -5.81
CA ASP A 268 -14.05 -22.42 -5.78
C ASP A 268 -13.46 -21.36 -6.72
N LYS A 269 -12.58 -21.77 -7.64
CA LYS A 269 -11.89 -20.93 -8.63
C LYS A 269 -11.00 -19.82 -8.01
N ARG A 270 -10.73 -19.87 -6.71
CA ARG A 270 -9.83 -18.91 -6.06
C ARG A 270 -8.38 -19.25 -6.40
N MET A 271 -7.57 -18.19 -6.44
CA MET A 271 -6.13 -18.29 -6.67
C MET A 271 -5.40 -17.88 -5.40
N PHE A 272 -4.52 -18.75 -4.93
CA PHE A 272 -3.51 -18.42 -3.94
C PHE A 272 -2.25 -17.86 -4.61
N TYR A 273 -1.59 -16.98 -3.87
CA TYR A 273 -0.27 -16.49 -4.22
C TYR A 273 0.67 -16.78 -3.05
N ALA A 274 1.80 -17.42 -3.33
CA ALA A 274 2.92 -17.53 -2.40
C ALA A 274 4.00 -16.57 -2.91
N VAL A 275 4.27 -15.52 -2.14
CA VAL A 275 5.13 -14.41 -2.56
C VAL A 275 6.30 -14.32 -1.59
N PRO A 276 7.57 -14.50 -2.05
CA PRO A 276 8.74 -14.23 -1.21
C PRO A 276 8.73 -12.78 -0.78
N TRP A 277 9.00 -12.53 0.49
CA TRP A 277 8.86 -11.21 1.09
C TRP A 277 10.10 -10.81 1.89
N GLU A 278 10.11 -9.59 2.41
CA GLU A 278 11.21 -9.03 3.18
C GLU A 278 11.57 -9.93 4.40
N TYR A 279 12.82 -9.88 4.85
CA TYR A 279 13.32 -10.60 6.04
C TYR A 279 13.14 -12.12 5.98
N ASN A 280 13.50 -12.73 4.87
CA ASN A 280 13.43 -14.20 4.67
C ASN A 280 12.02 -14.77 4.95
N SER A 281 10.97 -14.03 4.59
CA SER A 281 9.59 -14.47 4.79
C SER A 281 8.86 -14.77 3.49
N VAL A 282 7.73 -15.44 3.60
CA VAL A 282 6.78 -15.73 2.51
C VAL A 282 5.39 -15.32 2.94
N ILE A 283 4.71 -14.54 2.11
CA ILE A 283 3.31 -14.20 2.29
C ILE A 283 2.46 -15.13 1.44
N ILE A 284 1.51 -15.81 2.03
CA ILE A 284 0.58 -16.71 1.32
C ILE A 284 -0.87 -16.31 1.61
N GLY A 285 -1.67 -16.22 0.58
CA GLY A 285 -3.10 -15.90 0.62
C GLY A 285 -3.68 -15.94 -0.79
N VAL A 286 -4.95 -15.73 -0.99
CA VAL A 286 -5.83 -14.88 -0.19
C VAL A 286 -7.22 -15.52 -0.10
N THR A 287 -7.97 -15.25 0.98
CA THR A 287 -9.41 -15.51 1.07
C THR A 287 -10.20 -14.39 0.35
N ASP A 288 -11.48 -14.63 0.09
CA ASP A 288 -12.40 -13.64 -0.50
C ASP A 288 -13.80 -13.91 0.04
N THR A 289 -14.14 -13.28 1.16
CA THR A 289 -15.39 -13.50 1.90
C THR A 289 -16.11 -12.17 2.03
N GLU A 290 -17.40 -12.13 1.72
CA GLU A 290 -18.23 -10.94 1.95
C GLU A 290 -18.16 -10.52 3.42
N TYR A 291 -18.13 -9.22 3.68
CA TYR A 291 -17.95 -8.68 5.01
C TYR A 291 -18.92 -7.53 5.29
N ASP A 292 -19.74 -7.70 6.32
CA ASP A 292 -20.75 -6.75 6.81
C ASP A 292 -20.53 -6.32 8.28
N GLY A 293 -19.42 -6.77 8.88
CA GLY A 293 -19.05 -6.46 10.25
C GLY A 293 -18.45 -5.06 10.43
N ASP A 294 -17.87 -4.83 11.62
CA ASP A 294 -17.20 -3.58 11.94
C ASP A 294 -15.94 -3.39 11.11
N LEU A 295 -15.89 -2.31 10.31
CA LEU A 295 -14.76 -2.00 9.44
C LEU A 295 -13.50 -1.61 10.21
N ASP A 296 -13.63 -1.20 11.46
CA ASP A 296 -12.52 -0.73 12.30
C ASP A 296 -11.91 -1.86 13.16
N ASN A 297 -12.67 -2.95 13.36
CA ASN A 297 -12.23 -4.11 14.13
C ASN A 297 -12.50 -5.41 13.35
N ILE A 298 -11.59 -5.74 12.42
CA ILE A 298 -11.72 -6.90 11.55
C ILE A 298 -10.97 -8.07 12.14
N GLU A 299 -11.68 -9.15 12.45
CA GLU A 299 -11.11 -10.36 13.02
C GLU A 299 -10.80 -11.42 11.96
N ILE A 300 -9.71 -12.16 12.20
CA ILE A 300 -9.38 -13.40 11.50
C ILE A 300 -9.96 -14.55 12.34
N ASN A 301 -10.80 -15.37 11.74
CA ASN A 301 -11.34 -16.54 12.42
C ASN A 301 -10.60 -17.83 12.03
N GLN A 302 -10.80 -18.92 12.79
CA GLN A 302 -10.12 -20.18 12.55
C GLN A 302 -10.40 -20.76 11.16
N ASN A 303 -11.62 -20.61 10.64
CA ASN A 303 -11.96 -21.09 9.29
C ASN A 303 -11.13 -20.39 8.18
N ASP A 304 -10.79 -19.10 8.37
CA ASP A 304 -9.92 -18.39 7.44
C ASP A 304 -8.51 -19.00 7.43
N ILE A 305 -7.96 -19.30 8.63
CA ILE A 305 -6.63 -19.90 8.81
C ILE A 305 -6.60 -21.31 8.20
N ASP A 306 -7.56 -22.13 8.58
CA ASP A 306 -7.69 -23.53 8.12
C ASP A 306 -7.80 -23.60 6.60
N TYR A 307 -8.58 -22.69 6.00
CA TYR A 307 -8.72 -22.61 4.55
C TYR A 307 -7.36 -22.34 3.85
N VAL A 308 -6.57 -21.41 4.37
CA VAL A 308 -5.26 -21.08 3.78
C VAL A 308 -4.26 -22.22 4.03
N LEU A 309 -4.19 -22.78 5.23
CA LEU A 309 -3.31 -23.91 5.58
C LEU A 309 -3.62 -25.15 4.73
N HIS A 310 -4.89 -25.45 4.51
CA HIS A 310 -5.31 -26.54 3.66
C HIS A 310 -4.89 -26.33 2.20
N GLY A 311 -5.04 -25.10 1.71
CA GLY A 311 -4.57 -24.73 0.37
C GLY A 311 -3.06 -24.90 0.22
N ILE A 312 -2.28 -24.47 1.23
CA ILE A 312 -0.82 -24.62 1.26
C ILE A 312 -0.43 -26.10 1.23
N ASN A 313 -0.99 -26.94 2.12
CA ASN A 313 -0.65 -28.36 2.20
C ASN A 313 -1.12 -29.17 0.98
N SER A 314 -2.20 -28.74 0.32
CA SER A 314 -2.61 -29.34 -0.96
C SER A 314 -1.61 -29.06 -2.09
N PHE A 315 -0.97 -27.88 -2.06
CA PHE A 315 0.01 -27.47 -3.05
C PHE A 315 1.43 -27.94 -2.72
N PHE A 316 1.81 -27.94 -1.45
CA PHE A 316 3.09 -28.39 -0.90
C PHE A 316 2.92 -29.57 0.05
N PRO A 317 2.52 -30.77 -0.42
CA PRO A 317 2.11 -31.87 0.47
C PRO A 317 3.21 -32.36 1.42
N ASP A 318 4.47 -32.27 1.00
CA ASP A 318 5.59 -32.81 1.76
C ASP A 318 6.08 -31.82 2.88
N LEU A 319 5.63 -30.56 2.86
CA LEU A 319 6.08 -29.56 3.84
C LEU A 319 5.36 -29.67 5.19
N ASN A 320 4.18 -30.29 5.24
CA ASN A 320 3.38 -30.46 6.47
C ASN A 320 3.30 -29.17 7.29
N VAL A 321 2.79 -28.10 6.67
CA VAL A 321 2.69 -26.77 7.28
C VAL A 321 1.55 -26.74 8.28
N THR A 322 1.83 -26.27 9.49
CA THR A 322 0.88 -26.19 10.60
C THR A 322 0.69 -24.73 11.06
N GLU A 323 -0.24 -24.49 11.97
CA GLU A 323 -0.49 -23.18 12.56
C GLU A 323 0.73 -22.67 13.37
N ASP A 324 1.52 -23.55 13.97
CA ASP A 324 2.74 -23.20 14.69
C ASP A 324 3.82 -22.57 13.79
N ASP A 325 3.80 -22.89 12.51
CA ASP A 325 4.72 -22.32 11.51
C ASP A 325 4.36 -20.88 11.11
N ILE A 326 3.17 -20.37 11.50
CA ILE A 326 2.73 -19.03 11.19
C ILE A 326 3.52 -18.02 12.02
N LEU A 327 4.28 -17.14 11.37
CA LEU A 327 4.99 -16.04 12.02
C LEU A 327 4.03 -14.92 12.39
N SER A 328 3.13 -14.58 11.49
CA SER A 328 2.07 -13.59 11.69
C SER A 328 0.97 -13.72 10.64
N GLU A 329 -0.12 -13.04 10.88
CA GLU A 329 -1.27 -12.96 9.99
C GLU A 329 -1.70 -11.50 9.81
N PHE A 330 -2.33 -11.19 8.68
CA PHE A 330 -2.98 -9.91 8.47
C PHE A 330 -4.25 -10.04 7.62
N VAL A 331 -5.18 -9.14 7.89
CA VAL A 331 -6.48 -9.07 7.24
C VAL A 331 -6.70 -7.70 6.63
N GLY A 332 -7.33 -7.67 5.46
CA GLY A 332 -7.72 -6.43 4.79
C GLY A 332 -9.09 -6.54 4.15
N LEU A 333 -9.72 -5.38 3.97
CA LEU A 333 -10.99 -5.26 3.25
C LEU A 333 -10.75 -4.72 1.85
N ARG A 334 -11.32 -5.38 0.84
CA ARG A 334 -11.38 -4.84 -0.52
C ARG A 334 -12.55 -3.88 -0.62
N PRO A 335 -12.35 -2.68 -1.19
CA PRO A 335 -13.41 -1.69 -1.36
C PRO A 335 -14.28 -2.02 -2.58
N LEU A 336 -15.09 -3.07 -2.49
CA LEU A 336 -15.99 -3.48 -3.56
C LEU A 336 -17.33 -2.72 -3.47
N PHE A 337 -17.96 -2.50 -4.62
CA PHE A 337 -19.28 -1.89 -4.69
C PHE A 337 -20.39 -2.91 -4.45
N LYS A 338 -21.52 -2.41 -3.93
CA LYS A 338 -22.76 -3.17 -3.84
C LYS A 338 -23.32 -3.37 -5.24
N GLU A 339 -23.13 -4.55 -5.80
CA GLU A 339 -23.68 -4.99 -7.07
C GLU A 339 -24.49 -6.29 -6.83
N GLU A 340 -25.40 -6.63 -7.74
CA GLU A 340 -26.21 -7.85 -7.64
C GLU A 340 -25.41 -9.15 -7.89
N ILE A 341 -24.13 -9.03 -8.26
CA ILE A 341 -23.24 -10.13 -8.64
C ILE A 341 -22.33 -10.53 -7.47
N SER A 342 -21.98 -11.83 -7.37
CA SER A 342 -21.10 -12.35 -6.33
C SER A 342 -19.74 -11.64 -6.28
N SER A 343 -19.08 -11.62 -5.11
CA SER A 343 -17.80 -10.95 -4.88
C SER A 343 -16.67 -11.38 -5.84
N GLN A 344 -16.74 -12.62 -6.37
CA GLN A 344 -15.73 -13.17 -7.28
C GLN A 344 -15.83 -12.59 -8.70
N ASP A 345 -17.04 -12.21 -9.12
CA ASP A 345 -17.35 -11.69 -10.46
C ASP A 345 -17.47 -10.16 -10.48
N LYS A 346 -17.44 -9.50 -9.30
CA LYS A 346 -17.45 -8.03 -9.18
C LYS A 346 -16.27 -7.42 -9.92
N THR A 347 -16.54 -6.42 -10.73
CA THR A 347 -15.47 -5.65 -11.38
C THR A 347 -14.66 -4.95 -10.29
N ARG A 348 -13.35 -5.19 -10.29
CA ARG A 348 -12.40 -4.45 -9.44
C ARG A 348 -11.99 -3.14 -10.12
N ASP A 349 -12.97 -2.50 -10.78
CA ASP A 349 -12.81 -1.19 -11.37
C ASP A 349 -13.07 -0.11 -10.31
N PHE A 350 -12.64 1.10 -10.57
CA PHE A 350 -12.89 2.23 -9.68
C PHE A 350 -14.06 3.07 -10.21
N LYS A 351 -14.70 3.77 -9.30
CA LYS A 351 -15.73 4.76 -9.65
C LYS A 351 -15.37 6.12 -9.08
N VAL A 352 -15.66 7.17 -9.88
CA VAL A 352 -15.53 8.57 -9.46
C VAL A 352 -16.89 9.24 -9.70
N TRP A 353 -17.51 9.71 -8.62
CA TRP A 353 -18.84 10.33 -8.69
C TRP A 353 -18.97 11.54 -7.77
N TRP A 354 -19.83 12.46 -8.16
CA TRP A 354 -20.24 13.58 -7.33
C TRP A 354 -21.39 13.14 -6.43
N SER A 355 -21.26 13.33 -5.12
CA SER A 355 -22.33 13.09 -4.14
C SER A 355 -23.20 14.34 -3.95
N ASN A 356 -22.64 15.52 -4.17
CA ASN A 356 -23.32 16.81 -4.33
C ASN A 356 -22.41 17.76 -5.12
N SER A 357 -22.74 19.06 -5.15
CA SER A 357 -21.99 20.06 -5.93
C SER A 357 -20.52 20.24 -5.50
N ARG A 358 -20.15 19.82 -4.27
CA ARG A 358 -18.83 20.05 -3.66
C ARG A 358 -18.15 18.82 -3.08
N VAL A 359 -18.84 17.67 -3.03
CA VAL A 359 -18.29 16.39 -2.55
C VAL A 359 -18.16 15.43 -3.71
N ILE A 360 -16.92 15.01 -3.98
CA ILE A 360 -16.58 13.99 -4.98
C ILE A 360 -15.95 12.78 -4.32
N SER A 361 -16.36 11.58 -4.70
CA SER A 361 -15.87 10.32 -4.13
C SER A 361 -15.08 9.51 -5.14
N LEU A 362 -14.04 8.84 -4.64
CA LEU A 362 -13.25 7.84 -5.37
C LEU A 362 -13.16 6.57 -4.54
N ALA A 363 -13.71 5.48 -5.03
CA ALA A 363 -13.62 4.17 -4.38
C ALA A 363 -13.42 3.04 -5.39
N GLY A 364 -13.08 1.85 -4.89
CA GLY A 364 -12.73 0.69 -5.73
C GLY A 364 -11.30 0.73 -6.23
N GLY A 365 -11.04 0.05 -7.36
CA GLY A 365 -9.74 0.04 -8.01
C GLY A 365 -8.69 -0.84 -7.33
N LYS A 366 -7.43 -0.57 -7.63
CA LYS A 366 -6.27 -1.37 -7.19
C LYS A 366 -5.09 -0.50 -6.84
N LEU A 367 -4.18 -1.05 -6.03
CA LEU A 367 -2.88 -0.45 -5.76
C LEU A 367 -2.14 -0.06 -7.06
N THR A 368 -2.11 -0.92 -8.05
CA THR A 368 -1.40 -0.68 -9.32
C THR A 368 -1.89 0.56 -10.07
N THR A 369 -3.21 0.83 -10.05
CA THR A 369 -3.84 1.85 -10.90
C THR A 369 -4.16 3.16 -10.17
N PHE A 370 -3.64 3.36 -8.95
CA PHE A 370 -3.96 4.53 -8.13
C PHE A 370 -3.74 5.87 -8.84
N ARG A 371 -2.68 5.97 -9.67
CA ARG A 371 -2.37 7.20 -10.42
C ARG A 371 -3.41 7.50 -11.50
N ALA A 372 -3.83 6.49 -12.26
CA ALA A 372 -4.90 6.64 -13.26
C ALA A 372 -6.23 7.03 -12.59
N MET A 373 -6.54 6.45 -11.43
CA MET A 373 -7.68 6.80 -10.60
C MET A 373 -7.63 8.26 -10.17
N ALA A 374 -6.50 8.70 -9.62
CA ALA A 374 -6.28 10.07 -9.17
C ALA A 374 -6.42 11.07 -10.32
N LYS A 375 -5.78 10.81 -11.46
CA LYS A 375 -5.90 11.66 -12.66
C LYS A 375 -7.33 11.80 -13.14
N THR A 376 -8.09 10.70 -13.13
CA THR A 376 -9.51 10.71 -13.51
C THR A 376 -10.34 11.58 -12.56
N LEU A 377 -10.09 11.53 -11.26
CA LEU A 377 -10.76 12.40 -10.30
C LEU A 377 -10.38 13.87 -10.51
N ILE A 378 -9.09 14.16 -10.57
CA ILE A 378 -8.58 15.53 -10.71
C ILE A 378 -9.08 16.19 -12.00
N SER A 379 -9.19 15.44 -13.12
CA SER A 379 -9.75 15.98 -14.37
C SER A 379 -11.18 16.49 -14.22
N LYS A 380 -11.99 15.93 -13.30
CA LYS A 380 -13.34 16.40 -12.99
C LYS A 380 -13.37 17.70 -12.16
N LEU A 381 -12.25 18.07 -11.55
CA LEU A 381 -12.08 19.27 -10.74
C LEU A 381 -11.41 20.44 -11.51
N GLU A 382 -10.72 20.16 -12.62
CA GLU A 382 -9.88 21.14 -13.33
C GLU A 382 -10.64 22.42 -13.80
N ASN A 383 -11.93 22.31 -14.08
CA ASN A 383 -12.76 23.46 -14.48
C ASN A 383 -13.49 24.11 -13.29
N LYS A 384 -13.29 23.61 -12.07
CA LYS A 384 -13.97 24.08 -10.86
C LYS A 384 -13.05 24.82 -9.88
N ILE A 385 -11.74 24.59 -10.01
CA ILE A 385 -10.70 25.15 -9.17
C ILE A 385 -9.74 25.94 -10.05
N GLU A 386 -9.45 27.16 -9.67
CA GLU A 386 -8.46 28.00 -10.35
C GLU A 386 -7.07 27.38 -10.22
N LYS A 387 -6.31 27.35 -11.31
CA LYS A 387 -4.96 26.82 -11.33
C LYS A 387 -4.00 27.85 -10.75
N CYS A 388 -3.21 27.45 -9.77
CA CYS A 388 -2.08 28.20 -9.27
C CYS A 388 -0.77 27.54 -9.74
N PRO A 389 0.33 28.27 -9.90
CA PRO A 389 1.63 27.66 -10.13
C PRO A 389 1.99 26.70 -9.02
N ALA A 390 2.37 25.47 -9.39
CA ALA A 390 2.85 24.50 -8.42
C ALA A 390 4.31 24.79 -8.10
N GLU A 391 4.61 25.06 -6.86
CA GLU A 391 5.96 25.31 -6.38
C GLU A 391 6.43 24.15 -5.53
N LYS A 392 7.57 23.55 -5.89
CA LYS A 392 8.17 22.41 -5.19
C LYS A 392 9.41 22.88 -4.42
N MET A 393 9.57 22.36 -3.21
CA MET A 393 10.78 22.61 -2.42
C MET A 393 12.01 22.06 -3.16
N ASN A 394 13.07 22.84 -3.23
CA ASN A 394 14.34 22.41 -3.76
C ASN A 394 15.11 21.60 -2.71
N HIS A 395 15.53 20.42 -3.07
CA HIS A 395 16.38 19.57 -2.25
C HIS A 395 17.82 19.56 -2.81
N PRO A 396 18.84 19.48 -1.93
CA PRO A 396 20.23 19.32 -2.37
C PRO A 396 20.43 18.02 -3.15
N ASP A 397 21.46 17.97 -3.99
CA ASP A 397 21.87 16.72 -4.64
C ASP A 397 22.29 15.70 -3.57
N THR A 398 21.69 14.52 -3.63
CA THR A 398 21.96 13.40 -2.72
C THR A 398 23.45 13.02 -2.63
N ASN A 399 24.20 13.22 -3.70
CA ASN A 399 25.61 12.85 -3.74
C ASN A 399 26.53 13.85 -3.01
N THR A 400 26.08 15.09 -2.81
CA THR A 400 26.88 16.15 -2.14
C THR A 400 26.79 16.11 -0.60
N MET A 401 25.90 15.29 -0.04
CA MET A 401 25.58 15.27 1.39
C MET A 401 25.91 13.93 2.08
N ILE A 402 26.75 13.10 1.49
CA ILE A 402 27.11 11.81 2.11
C ILE A 402 28.00 12.07 3.32
N PRO A 403 27.58 11.71 4.56
CA PRO A 403 28.41 11.90 5.76
C PRO A 403 29.67 11.03 5.70
N GLU A 404 30.82 11.59 6.06
CA GLU A 404 32.12 10.88 6.12
C GLU A 404 32.12 9.73 7.14
N SER A 405 31.23 9.77 8.13
CA SER A 405 31.09 8.75 9.17
C SER A 405 30.48 7.42 8.67
N LEU A 406 29.93 7.38 7.46
CA LEU A 406 29.30 6.19 6.90
C LEU A 406 30.28 5.37 6.07
N ASP A 407 30.27 4.06 6.29
CA ASP A 407 30.95 3.13 5.39
C ASP A 407 30.18 2.95 4.06
N SER A 408 30.84 2.32 3.08
CA SER A 408 30.26 2.09 1.76
C SER A 408 29.00 1.23 1.77
N ASP A 409 28.90 0.27 2.71
CA ASP A 409 27.77 -0.64 2.80
C ASP A 409 26.52 0.08 3.31
N MET A 410 26.69 0.95 4.32
CA MET A 410 25.61 1.80 4.83
C MET A 410 25.13 2.81 3.78
N VAL A 411 26.06 3.44 3.04
CA VAL A 411 25.71 4.36 1.94
C VAL A 411 24.92 3.63 0.87
N ASN A 412 25.38 2.44 0.46
CA ASN A 412 24.68 1.62 -0.54
C ASN A 412 23.30 1.16 -0.03
N HIS A 413 23.20 0.75 1.23
CA HIS A 413 21.93 0.40 1.87
C HIS A 413 20.93 1.56 1.78
N ILE A 414 21.33 2.76 2.22
CA ILE A 414 20.47 3.94 2.19
C ILE A 414 20.03 4.27 0.75
N LYS A 415 20.98 4.33 -0.20
CA LYS A 415 20.67 4.65 -1.61
C LYS A 415 19.74 3.63 -2.26
N ASN A 416 19.99 2.33 -2.05
CA ASN A 416 19.19 1.25 -2.63
C ASN A 416 17.78 1.15 -2.03
N LYS A 417 17.61 1.54 -0.75
CA LYS A 417 16.32 1.43 -0.04
C LYS A 417 15.48 2.69 -0.13
N TYR A 418 16.10 3.87 -0.28
CA TYR A 418 15.42 5.17 -0.24
C TYR A 418 15.52 5.99 -1.54
N GLY A 419 16.32 5.56 -2.52
CA GLY A 419 16.44 6.23 -3.80
C GLY A 419 16.75 7.73 -3.65
N ASN A 420 15.96 8.58 -4.30
CA ASN A 420 16.10 10.03 -4.23
C ASN A 420 15.75 10.64 -2.85
N LYS A 421 15.15 9.87 -1.92
CA LYS A 421 14.87 10.32 -0.54
C LYS A 421 16.05 10.07 0.41
N SER A 422 17.14 9.47 -0.07
CA SER A 422 18.37 9.22 0.71
C SER A 422 18.94 10.49 1.34
N PHE A 423 18.76 11.64 0.70
CA PHE A 423 19.24 12.92 1.23
C PHE A 423 18.63 13.27 2.61
N TYR A 424 17.38 12.85 2.89
CA TYR A 424 16.78 13.05 4.21
C TYR A 424 17.56 12.30 5.30
N LEU A 425 17.95 11.04 5.00
CA LEU A 425 18.71 10.22 5.94
C LEU A 425 20.13 10.75 6.10
N PHE A 426 20.80 11.11 5.00
CA PHE A 426 22.14 11.70 5.05
C PHE A 426 22.16 13.01 5.83
N ASN A 427 21.14 13.86 5.65
CA ASN A 427 21.00 15.10 6.40
C ASN A 427 20.80 14.85 7.91
N LEU A 428 20.00 13.83 8.29
CA LEU A 428 19.82 13.44 9.68
C LEU A 428 21.15 12.96 10.30
N ILE A 429 21.90 12.13 9.59
CA ILE A 429 23.19 11.59 10.06
C ILE A 429 24.25 12.69 10.12
N TYR A 430 24.26 13.65 9.18
CA TYR A 430 25.16 14.79 9.21
C TYR A 430 24.99 15.61 10.49
N HIS A 431 23.76 15.84 10.93
CA HIS A 431 23.47 16.58 12.16
C HIS A 431 23.56 15.74 13.43
N ASN A 432 23.41 14.42 13.34
CA ASN A 432 23.56 13.48 14.45
C ASN A 432 24.24 12.20 13.96
N PRO A 433 25.57 12.09 14.05
CA PRO A 433 26.34 10.94 13.58
C PRO A 433 25.95 9.59 14.21
N GLU A 434 25.37 9.58 15.43
CA GLU A 434 24.90 8.34 16.09
C GLU A 434 23.80 7.63 15.30
N LEU A 435 23.02 8.38 14.51
CA LEU A 435 22.02 7.83 13.62
C LEU A 435 22.61 6.99 12.48
N GLY A 436 23.89 7.20 12.14
CA GLY A 436 24.64 6.42 11.15
C GLY A 436 25.08 5.04 11.65
N THR A 437 24.46 4.49 12.68
CA THR A 437 24.75 3.16 13.21
C THR A 437 23.56 2.21 13.03
N TRP A 438 23.87 0.89 12.99
CA TRP A 438 22.83 -0.13 12.87
C TRP A 438 21.98 -0.21 14.15
N LEU A 439 20.69 -0.02 14.03
CA LEU A 439 19.73 -0.40 15.05
C LEU A 439 19.74 -1.93 15.25
N ASP A 440 19.72 -2.65 14.15
CA ASP A 440 19.92 -4.10 14.10
C ASP A 440 20.59 -4.52 12.77
N LYS A 441 21.72 -5.24 12.85
CA LYS A 441 22.49 -5.69 11.69
C LYS A 441 21.85 -6.87 10.95
N GLU A 442 21.15 -7.76 11.67
CA GLU A 442 20.49 -8.92 11.08
C GLU A 442 19.37 -8.48 10.14
N PHE A 443 18.55 -7.53 10.59
CA PHE A 443 17.47 -6.96 9.79
C PHE A 443 17.92 -5.79 8.91
N GLN A 444 19.19 -5.41 8.95
CA GLN A 444 19.75 -4.29 8.18
C GLN A 444 18.94 -3.00 8.35
N ILE A 445 18.74 -2.56 9.58
CA ILE A 445 18.01 -1.34 9.93
C ILE A 445 18.98 -0.36 10.57
N LEU A 446 19.04 0.89 10.06
CA LEU A 446 19.78 1.99 10.65
C LEU A 446 18.91 2.81 11.61
N ASN A 447 19.51 3.41 12.64
CA ASN A 447 18.82 4.34 13.52
C ASN A 447 18.24 5.53 12.74
N ALA A 448 18.93 5.99 11.69
CA ALA A 448 18.47 7.05 10.79
C ALA A 448 17.15 6.75 10.09
N GLU A 449 16.83 5.46 9.82
CA GLU A 449 15.57 5.08 9.19
C GLU A 449 14.39 5.38 10.12
N VAL A 450 14.53 5.06 11.41
CA VAL A 450 13.49 5.34 12.41
C VAL A 450 13.30 6.86 12.58
N ALA A 451 14.40 7.61 12.68
CA ALA A 451 14.36 9.07 12.78
C ALA A 451 13.73 9.73 11.52
N PHE A 452 14.01 9.19 10.33
CA PHE A 452 13.41 9.62 9.08
C PHE A 452 11.90 9.40 9.07
N PHE A 453 11.43 8.25 9.49
CA PHE A 453 10.00 7.94 9.55
C PHE A 453 9.28 8.84 10.57
N ALA A 454 9.87 9.06 11.74
CA ALA A 454 9.31 9.93 12.75
C ALA A 454 9.19 11.38 12.24
N LYS A 455 10.28 11.94 11.70
CA LYS A 455 10.37 13.36 11.36
C LYS A 455 9.67 13.74 10.05
N TYR A 456 9.73 12.88 9.03
CA TYR A 456 9.27 13.23 7.67
C TYR A 456 8.02 12.47 7.21
N GLN A 457 7.75 11.28 7.82
CA GLN A 457 6.58 10.46 7.48
C GLN A 457 5.53 10.39 8.59
N ASP A 458 5.61 11.30 9.55
CA ASP A 458 4.63 11.48 10.64
C ASP A 458 4.32 10.18 11.39
N CYS A 459 5.36 9.39 11.74
CA CYS A 459 5.21 8.21 12.59
C CYS A 459 5.24 8.61 14.06
N PHE A 460 4.20 8.24 14.82
CA PHE A 460 4.05 8.58 16.23
C PHE A 460 4.10 7.34 17.13
N TYR A 461 3.80 6.16 16.61
CA TYR A 461 3.75 4.91 17.35
C TYR A 461 4.72 3.87 16.77
N ILE A 462 5.17 2.94 17.63
CA ILE A 462 6.07 1.84 17.24
C ILE A 462 5.47 1.04 16.08
N ASP A 463 4.15 0.81 16.09
CA ASP A 463 3.45 0.05 15.06
C ASP A 463 3.43 0.75 13.70
N ASP A 464 3.50 2.09 13.65
CA ASP A 464 3.65 2.83 12.40
C ASP A 464 4.93 2.41 11.69
N ILE A 465 6.01 2.31 12.46
CA ILE A 465 7.34 1.94 11.97
C ILE A 465 7.41 0.46 11.65
N LEU A 466 7.08 -0.41 12.61
CA LEU A 466 7.24 -1.85 12.45
C LEU A 466 6.37 -2.44 11.35
N ASN A 467 5.10 -2.05 11.32
CA ASN A 467 4.13 -2.69 10.43
C ASN A 467 4.02 -2.00 9.07
N ARG A 468 4.23 -0.67 9.00
CA ARG A 468 3.95 0.12 7.79
C ARG A 468 5.18 0.73 7.12
N ARG A 469 6.27 0.97 7.83
CA ARG A 469 7.50 1.53 7.22
C ARG A 469 8.57 0.47 6.99
N LEU A 470 8.82 -0.38 7.99
CA LEU A 470 9.82 -1.44 7.90
C LEU A 470 9.26 -2.78 7.42
N ALA A 471 7.96 -3.04 7.59
CA ALA A 471 7.34 -4.36 7.43
C ALA A 471 7.95 -5.45 8.34
N LEU A 472 8.74 -5.05 9.33
CA LEU A 472 9.44 -5.96 10.24
C LEU A 472 8.46 -6.64 11.22
N GLY A 473 7.34 -6.01 11.53
CA GLY A 473 6.29 -6.55 12.42
C GLY A 473 5.79 -7.92 11.97
N TYR A 474 5.85 -8.22 10.67
CA TYR A 474 5.42 -9.52 10.13
C TYR A 474 6.29 -10.70 10.60
N VAL A 475 7.57 -10.48 10.88
CA VAL A 475 8.50 -11.54 11.32
C VAL A 475 8.91 -11.41 12.78
N LEU A 476 8.70 -10.24 13.38
CA LEU A 476 9.24 -9.92 14.70
C LEU A 476 8.39 -10.49 15.85
N LYS A 477 7.09 -10.79 15.62
CA LYS A 477 6.12 -11.17 16.67
C LYS A 477 6.62 -12.31 17.57
N LYS A 478 7.19 -13.35 16.97
CA LYS A 478 7.77 -14.53 17.67
C LYS A 478 9.31 -14.48 17.80
N HIS A 479 9.96 -13.39 17.36
CA HIS A 479 11.41 -13.32 17.30
C HIS A 479 12.03 -12.93 18.66
N PRO A 480 13.19 -13.53 19.09
CA PRO A 480 13.83 -13.23 20.38
C PRO A 480 14.18 -11.75 20.58
N LYS A 481 14.53 -11.05 19.51
CA LYS A 481 14.88 -9.62 19.54
C LYS A 481 13.67 -8.65 19.60
N ASN A 482 12.43 -9.14 19.64
CA ASN A 482 11.22 -8.32 19.55
C ASN A 482 11.25 -7.15 20.56
N LYS A 483 11.46 -7.45 21.84
CA LYS A 483 11.49 -6.43 22.90
C LYS A 483 12.62 -5.42 22.67
N MET A 484 13.84 -5.89 22.45
CA MET A 484 15.00 -5.03 22.25
C MET A 484 14.81 -4.05 21.09
N ILE A 485 14.30 -4.52 19.95
CA ILE A 485 14.09 -3.68 18.76
C ILE A 485 12.99 -2.64 19.04
N LYS A 486 11.90 -3.04 19.69
CA LYS A 486 10.82 -2.11 20.08
C LYS A 486 11.32 -1.02 21.03
N ASP A 487 12.12 -1.37 22.02
CA ASP A 487 12.68 -0.42 22.99
C ASP A 487 13.60 0.60 22.29
N LYS A 488 14.45 0.17 21.36
CA LYS A 488 15.29 1.07 20.55
C LYS A 488 14.47 1.99 19.65
N ILE A 489 13.44 1.47 18.98
CA ILE A 489 12.54 2.28 18.14
C ILE A 489 11.82 3.33 19.00
N ALA A 490 11.30 2.95 20.18
CA ALA A 490 10.64 3.87 21.10
C ALA A 490 11.58 5.00 21.54
N GLN A 491 12.83 4.70 21.85
CA GLN A 491 13.82 5.70 22.25
C GLN A 491 14.04 6.72 21.14
N ILE A 492 14.19 6.30 19.88
CA ILE A 492 14.41 7.22 18.76
C ILE A 492 13.12 7.99 18.44
N LEU A 493 11.95 7.33 18.45
CA LEU A 493 10.67 8.01 18.26
C LEU A 493 10.49 9.17 19.23
N ASN A 494 10.75 8.96 20.53
CA ASN A 494 10.62 9.99 21.55
C ASN A 494 11.55 11.21 21.32
N GLN A 495 12.67 11.02 20.61
CA GLN A 495 13.58 12.12 20.29
C GLN A 495 13.14 12.93 19.06
N TYR A 496 12.50 12.27 18.09
CA TYR A 496 12.21 12.84 16.76
C TYR A 496 10.73 13.11 16.49
N THR A 497 9.81 12.70 17.36
CA THR A 497 8.40 13.09 17.26
C THR A 497 8.17 14.48 17.86
N GLU A 498 7.51 15.34 17.12
CA GLU A 498 7.20 16.73 17.52
C GLU A 498 6.21 16.82 18.71
N LEU A 499 5.63 15.70 19.15
CA LEU A 499 4.73 15.66 20.32
C LEU A 499 5.46 15.85 21.66
N VAL A 500 6.73 15.42 21.75
CA VAL A 500 7.48 15.38 23.02
C VAL A 500 8.08 16.74 23.40
N ASN A 501 8.19 17.66 22.46
CA ASN A 501 8.86 18.96 22.70
C ASN A 501 7.96 20.07 23.29
N ASN A 502 6.73 19.76 23.72
CA ASN A 502 5.78 20.75 24.26
C ASN A 502 5.63 20.75 25.80
N GLU A 503 6.40 19.94 26.53
CA GLU A 503 6.36 19.87 28.01
C GLU A 503 7.72 20.20 28.66
N LYS A 504 8.57 21.00 28.00
CA LYS A 504 9.78 21.54 28.66
C LYS A 504 9.83 23.05 28.56
#